data_f2b9650c0f058ebce565f501681b16d4
#
_entry.id   f2b9650c0f058ebce565f501681b16d4
#
_cell.length_a   1.000
_cell.length_b   1.000
_cell.length_c   1.000
_cell.angle_alpha   90.00
_cell.angle_beta   90.00
_cell.angle_gamma   90.00
#
_symmetry.space_group_name_H-M   'P 1'
#
loop_
_entity.id
_entity.type
_entity.pdbx_description
1 polymer ?
#
loop_
_entity_poly.entity_id
_entity_poly.type
_entity_poly.pdbx_seq_one_letter_code
_entity_poly.pdbx_strand_id
1 'polypeptide(L)'
;MSFNFGQANVGLRTAIRRIAAASSAGVKFTLHAERAMDDDGFDHLAVLECLRKGMAYGPEIHNGELRANVVHRGLHIRVVVGGLDGMDEKWTQLQSVRIVSVMEVK
;
A
#
# COMPACT_ATOMS: atom_id res chain seq x y z
N MET A 1 -10.59 -11.41 17.05
CA MET A 1 -9.68 -10.25 17.20
C MET A 1 -9.71 -9.46 15.90
N SER A 2 -10.06 -8.21 15.98
CA SER A 2 -10.08 -7.34 14.80
C SER A 2 -8.69 -6.78 14.53
N PHE A 3 -8.31 -6.71 13.24
CA PHE A 3 -7.08 -6.04 12.86
C PHE A 3 -7.25 -4.54 13.00
N ASN A 4 -6.25 -3.88 13.55
CA ASN A 4 -6.22 -2.43 13.60
C ASN A 4 -5.24 -1.94 12.51
N PHE A 5 -5.80 -1.43 11.42
CA PHE A 5 -5.01 -0.90 10.29
C PHE A 5 -4.75 0.60 10.42
N GLY A 6 -5.16 1.21 11.54
CA GLY A 6 -5.17 2.66 11.68
C GLY A 6 -6.47 3.26 11.16
N GLN A 7 -6.48 4.56 10.97
CA GLN A 7 -7.68 5.26 10.49
C GLN A 7 -7.71 5.26 8.97
N ALA A 8 -8.91 5.15 8.41
CA ALA A 8 -9.13 5.29 6.98
C ALA A 8 -8.69 6.68 6.52
N ASN A 9 -7.99 6.73 5.40
CA ASN A 9 -7.43 7.97 4.87
C ASN A 9 -7.75 8.09 3.38
N VAL A 10 -8.75 8.92 3.07
CA VAL A 10 -9.25 9.08 1.70
C VAL A 10 -8.22 9.76 0.80
N GLY A 11 -7.50 10.74 1.31
CA GLY A 11 -6.45 11.41 0.53
C GLY A 11 -5.33 10.47 0.15
N LEU A 12 -4.90 9.65 1.09
CA LEU A 12 -3.87 8.64 0.85
C LEU A 12 -4.37 7.58 -0.15
N ARG A 13 -5.61 7.13 0.01
CA ARG A 13 -6.23 6.21 -0.94
C ARG A 13 -6.22 6.75 -2.37
N THR A 14 -6.62 8.02 -2.52
CA THR A 14 -6.66 8.68 -3.83
C THR A 14 -5.26 8.72 -4.45
N ALA A 15 -4.25 9.05 -3.67
CA ALA A 15 -2.87 9.13 -4.15
C ALA A 15 -2.34 7.75 -4.58
N ILE A 16 -2.57 6.73 -3.78
CA ILE A 16 -2.15 5.36 -4.10
C ILE A 16 -2.86 4.86 -5.37
N ARG A 17 -4.16 5.11 -5.47
CA ARG A 17 -4.94 4.74 -6.65
C ARG A 17 -4.40 5.43 -7.91
N ARG A 18 -4.08 6.71 -7.80
CA ARG A 18 -3.53 7.49 -8.92
C ARG A 18 -2.22 6.85 -9.42
N ILE A 19 -1.33 6.51 -8.50
CA ILE A 19 -0.04 5.89 -8.86
C ILE A 19 -0.25 4.53 -9.50
N ALA A 20 -1.09 3.69 -8.92
CA ALA A 20 -1.33 2.33 -9.42
C ALA A 20 -2.04 2.34 -10.79
N ALA A 21 -2.88 3.36 -11.05
CA ALA A 21 -3.61 3.48 -12.32
C ALA A 21 -2.76 4.09 -13.43
N ALA A 22 -1.84 5.01 -13.08
CA ALA A 22 -1.07 5.75 -14.07
C ALA A 22 0.02 4.88 -14.72
N SER A 23 0.73 4.08 -13.93
CA SER A 23 1.83 3.26 -14.43
C SER A 23 2.25 2.25 -13.39
N SER A 24 2.55 1.03 -13.82
CA SER A 24 3.14 0.03 -12.93
C SER A 24 4.55 0.44 -12.48
N ALA A 25 5.21 1.37 -13.15
CA ALA A 25 6.54 1.84 -12.77
C ALA A 25 6.55 2.58 -11.43
N GLY A 26 5.41 3.13 -11.00
CA GLY A 26 5.29 3.78 -9.69
C GLY A 26 5.08 2.81 -8.53
N VAL A 27 4.82 1.54 -8.82
CA VAL A 27 4.60 0.50 -7.81
C VAL A 27 5.82 -0.40 -7.79
N LYS A 28 6.55 -0.41 -6.67
CA LYS A 28 7.79 -1.18 -6.53
C LYS A 28 7.57 -2.32 -5.56
N PHE A 29 8.01 -3.52 -5.94
CA PHE A 29 7.87 -4.71 -5.12
C PHE A 29 9.20 -5.05 -4.46
N THR A 30 9.21 -5.18 -3.14
CA THR A 30 10.39 -5.68 -2.43
C THR A 30 10.51 -7.20 -2.63
N LEU A 31 11.70 -7.73 -2.42
CA LEU A 31 11.91 -9.17 -2.48
C LEU A 31 11.03 -9.91 -1.47
N HIS A 32 10.86 -9.35 -0.27
CA HIS A 32 9.98 -9.93 0.74
C HIS A 32 8.54 -10.01 0.25
N ALA A 33 8.05 -8.94 -0.40
CA ALA A 33 6.69 -8.92 -0.95
C ALA A 33 6.54 -9.96 -2.06
N GLU A 34 7.52 -10.07 -2.95
CA GLU A 34 7.50 -11.06 -4.03
C GLU A 34 7.44 -12.50 -3.49
N ARG A 35 8.22 -12.79 -2.46
CA ARG A 35 8.21 -14.11 -1.83
C ARG A 35 6.87 -14.40 -1.15
N ALA A 36 6.30 -13.42 -0.47
CA ALA A 36 5.00 -13.58 0.18
C ALA A 36 3.91 -13.83 -0.87
N MET A 37 3.97 -13.15 -2.01
CA MET A 37 3.02 -13.35 -3.10
C MET A 37 3.14 -14.77 -3.67
N ASP A 38 4.36 -15.24 -3.90
CA ASP A 38 4.59 -16.60 -4.40
C ASP A 38 4.06 -17.66 -3.43
N ASP A 39 4.31 -17.48 -2.14
CA ASP A 39 3.88 -18.42 -1.10
C ASP A 39 2.35 -18.51 -1.02
N ASP A 40 1.66 -17.39 -1.21
CA ASP A 40 0.21 -17.32 -1.04
C ASP A 40 -0.56 -17.35 -2.36
N GLY A 41 0.15 -17.42 -3.48
CA GLY A 41 -0.47 -17.55 -4.79
C GLY A 41 -1.05 -16.25 -5.35
N PHE A 42 -0.55 -15.10 -4.92
CA PHE A 42 -0.98 -13.81 -5.46
C PHE A 42 -0.08 -13.38 -6.61
N ASP A 43 -0.67 -12.83 -7.67
CA ASP A 43 0.10 -12.26 -8.77
C ASP A 43 0.12 -10.72 -8.68
N HIS A 44 0.95 -10.11 -9.52
CA HIS A 44 1.09 -8.65 -9.53
C HIS A 44 -0.22 -7.95 -9.88
N LEU A 45 -1.04 -8.56 -10.74
CA LEU A 45 -2.33 -7.98 -11.13
C LEU A 45 -3.29 -7.91 -9.94
N ALA A 46 -3.31 -8.94 -9.09
CA ALA A 46 -4.14 -8.94 -7.89
C ALA A 46 -3.72 -7.83 -6.92
N VAL A 47 -2.42 -7.64 -6.76
CA VAL A 47 -1.90 -6.58 -5.90
C VAL A 47 -2.22 -5.19 -6.46
N LEU A 48 -2.03 -4.98 -7.75
CA LEU A 48 -2.36 -3.70 -8.40
C LEU A 48 -3.85 -3.40 -8.30
N GLU A 49 -4.71 -4.41 -8.46
CA GLU A 49 -6.15 -4.24 -8.30
C GLU A 49 -6.50 -3.82 -6.87
N CYS A 50 -5.86 -4.44 -5.87
CA CYS A 50 -6.06 -4.05 -4.49
C CYS A 50 -5.66 -2.58 -4.26
N LEU A 51 -4.55 -2.13 -4.81
CA LEU A 51 -4.12 -0.74 -4.68
C LEU A 51 -5.08 0.23 -5.38
N ARG A 52 -5.70 -0.20 -6.47
CA ARG A 52 -6.64 0.65 -7.22
C ARG A 52 -8.02 0.71 -6.58
N LYS A 53 -8.48 -0.36 -5.96
CA LYS A 53 -9.86 -0.49 -5.47
C LYS A 53 -9.97 -0.49 -3.95
N GLY A 54 -8.87 -0.73 -3.25
CA GLY A 54 -8.89 -0.89 -1.80
C GLY A 54 -8.99 0.40 -1.04
N MET A 55 -9.30 0.27 0.25
CA MET A 55 -9.27 1.38 1.19
C MET A 55 -7.90 1.47 1.81
N ALA A 56 -7.36 2.69 1.92
CA ALA A 56 -6.10 2.95 2.58
C ALA A 56 -6.32 3.38 4.02
N TYR A 57 -5.46 2.88 4.90
CA TYR A 57 -5.48 3.17 6.34
C TYR A 57 -4.08 3.62 6.76
N GLY A 58 -4.02 4.56 7.68
CA GLY A 58 -2.78 5.12 8.18
C GLY A 58 -2.61 6.57 7.76
N PRO A 59 -1.40 7.06 7.63
CA PRO A 59 -0.13 6.31 7.72
C PRO A 59 0.30 6.06 9.17
N GLU A 60 1.22 5.11 9.31
CA GLU A 60 1.91 4.85 10.55
C GLU A 60 3.41 5.07 10.35
N ILE A 61 4.09 5.54 11.40
CA ILE A 61 5.52 5.74 11.37
C ILE A 61 6.21 4.46 11.79
N HIS A 62 7.16 3.98 10.99
CA HIS A 62 7.94 2.80 11.31
C HIS A 62 9.37 2.99 10.82
N ASN A 63 10.33 3.05 11.75
CA ASN A 63 11.76 3.23 11.45
C ASN A 63 12.02 4.43 10.53
N GLY A 64 11.33 5.55 10.78
CA GLY A 64 11.53 6.77 9.98
C GLY A 64 10.80 6.77 8.64
N GLU A 65 10.04 5.72 8.34
CA GLU A 65 9.26 5.62 7.12
C GLU A 65 7.77 5.71 7.43
N LEU A 66 7.02 6.25 6.48
CA LEU A 66 5.54 6.26 6.57
C LEU A 66 5.00 5.05 5.85
N ARG A 67 4.28 4.21 6.58
CA ARG A 67 3.66 2.99 6.06
C ARG A 67 2.15 3.12 6.08
N ALA A 68 1.52 2.63 5.01
CA ALA A 68 0.07 2.56 4.90
C ALA A 68 -0.36 1.11 4.70
N ASN A 69 -1.61 0.85 5.05
CA ASN A 69 -2.23 -0.46 4.83
C ASN A 69 -3.33 -0.27 3.80
N VAL A 70 -3.36 -1.10 2.76
CA VAL A 70 -4.40 -1.09 1.75
C VAL A 70 -5.12 -2.43 1.80
N VAL A 71 -6.43 -2.40 1.92
CA VAL A 71 -7.23 -3.61 2.10
C VAL A 71 -8.34 -3.66 1.05
N HIS A 72 -8.47 -4.79 0.39
CA HIS A 72 -9.53 -5.03 -0.58
C HIS A 72 -9.83 -6.53 -0.67
N ARG A 73 -11.08 -6.91 -0.40
CA ARG A 73 -11.57 -8.30 -0.58
C ARG A 73 -10.65 -9.37 0.01
N GLY A 74 -10.26 -9.20 1.28
CA GLY A 74 -9.44 -10.18 1.96
C GLY A 74 -7.96 -10.09 1.68
N LEU A 75 -7.52 -9.16 0.83
CA LEU A 75 -6.11 -8.92 0.59
C LEU A 75 -5.67 -7.68 1.36
N HIS A 76 -4.61 -7.82 2.14
CA HIS A 76 -4.01 -6.74 2.91
C HIS A 76 -2.59 -6.50 2.41
N ILE A 77 -2.34 -5.29 1.94
CA ILE A 77 -1.04 -4.89 1.42
C ILE A 77 -0.48 -3.79 2.31
N ARG A 78 0.75 -3.97 2.75
CA ARG A 78 1.47 -2.93 3.47
C ARG A 78 2.44 -2.25 2.53
N VAL A 79 2.34 -0.93 2.45
CA VAL A 79 3.17 -0.14 1.53
C VAL A 79 3.92 0.93 2.28
N VAL A 80 5.11 1.28 1.78
CA VAL A 80 5.85 2.46 2.23
C VAL A 80 5.52 3.58 1.25
N VAL A 81 5.06 4.71 1.78
CA VAL A 81 4.65 5.86 0.98
C VAL A 81 5.63 7.02 1.08
N GLY A 82 6.77 6.82 1.72
CA GLY A 82 7.84 7.79 1.75
C GLY A 82 8.40 8.01 3.15
N GLY A 83 9.31 8.98 3.25
CA GLY A 83 9.87 9.41 4.52
C GLY A 83 8.99 10.45 5.19
N LEU A 84 9.44 10.92 6.35
CA LEU A 84 8.70 11.92 7.14
C LEU A 84 8.74 13.30 6.53
N ASP A 85 9.74 13.57 5.69
CA ASP A 85 9.95 14.88 5.09
C ASP A 85 9.25 14.98 3.73
N GLY A 86 8.69 16.15 3.44
CA GLY A 86 8.20 16.48 2.12
C GLY A 86 6.82 15.98 1.76
N MET A 87 6.11 15.34 2.69
CA MET A 87 4.75 14.90 2.44
C MET A 87 3.74 15.94 2.91
N ASP A 88 2.80 16.28 2.04
CA ASP A 88 1.67 17.13 2.41
C ASP A 88 0.48 16.25 2.86
N GLU A 89 -0.49 16.87 3.51
CA GLU A 89 -1.66 16.17 4.03
C GLU A 89 -2.55 15.56 2.95
N LYS A 90 -2.42 16.03 1.72
CA LYS A 90 -3.21 15.56 0.59
C LYS A 90 -2.48 14.52 -0.24
N TRP A 91 -1.24 14.26 0.11
CA TRP A 91 -0.40 13.26 -0.58
C TRP A 91 -0.17 13.56 -2.06
N THR A 92 -0.22 14.86 -2.43
CA THR A 92 -0.09 15.26 -3.84
C THR A 92 1.30 15.04 -4.39
N GLN A 93 2.31 15.01 -3.53
CA GLN A 93 3.71 14.81 -3.92
C GLN A 93 4.10 13.34 -4.02
N LEU A 94 3.20 12.43 -3.67
CA LEU A 94 3.48 11.00 -3.74
C LEU A 94 3.63 10.56 -5.20
N GLN A 95 4.77 9.98 -5.55
CA GLN A 95 5.07 9.56 -6.92
C GLN A 95 5.21 8.04 -7.04
N SER A 96 5.49 7.35 -5.94
CA SER A 96 5.67 5.91 -5.96
C SER A 96 5.28 5.31 -4.63
N VAL A 97 4.95 4.02 -4.65
CA VAL A 97 4.72 3.24 -3.45
C VAL A 97 5.58 1.98 -3.52
N ARG A 98 6.09 1.55 -2.36
CA ARG A 98 6.89 0.34 -2.27
C ARG A 98 6.11 -0.71 -1.49
N ILE A 99 5.84 -1.83 -2.12
CA ILE A 99 5.11 -2.93 -1.49
C ILE A 99 6.07 -3.65 -0.55
N VAL A 100 5.75 -3.66 0.73
CA VAL A 100 6.57 -4.31 1.75
C VAL A 100 6.05 -5.70 2.07
N SER A 101 4.73 -5.86 2.09
CA SER A 101 4.13 -7.11 2.53
C SER A 101 2.76 -7.28 1.88
N VAL A 102 2.45 -8.52 1.52
CA VAL A 102 1.15 -8.91 0.96
C VAL A 102 0.64 -10.05 1.80
N MET A 103 -0.55 -9.91 2.35
CA MET A 103 -1.13 -10.88 3.28
C MET A 103 -2.60 -11.12 2.97
N GLU A 104 -3.05 -12.33 3.27
CA GLU A 104 -4.47 -12.64 3.26
C GLU A 104 -5.07 -12.24 4.61
N VAL A 105 -6.21 -11.55 4.57
CA VAL A 105 -6.95 -11.19 5.78
C VAL A 105 -8.00 -12.26 6.01
N LYS A 106 -7.91 -12.91 7.16
CA LYS A 106 -8.85 -13.98 7.53
C LYS A 106 -9.83 -13.52 8.59
#